data_04edaddd712d98448e1332d33cbc069f
#
_entry.id   04edaddd712d98448e1332d33cbc069f
#
_cell.length_a   1.000
_cell.length_b   1.000
_cell.length_c   1.000
_cell.angle_alpha   90.00
_cell.angle_beta   90.00
_cell.angle_gamma   90.00
#
_symmetry.space_group_name_H-M   'P 1'
#
loop_
_entity.id
_entity.type
_entity.pdbx_description
1 polymer ?
#
loop_
_entity_poly.entity_id
_entity_poly.type
_entity_poly.pdbx_seq_one_letter_code
_entity_poly.pdbx_strand_id
1 'polypeptide(L)'
;MKASIAASILGFALAASAGPARIYPRNFYTMMKRGSLPVPQGNGTETFSEPKEITGVFDGGLKTYGRGVSCTGQAEGGNSDAVFLLKDGATLKNAIIGKDQIEGVHCEGSCTIENVWWVSVCEDALTLKGDGDATVIGGGATAAQDKVIQHNGKGTVTIENFTVDNFGKLYRACGNCKESAERHVVIKGVKATNGKLLAGINSNFGDSATIDAATCATGVKEICEEFKGTTPGNEPNSVSKGPSSACKFSGSVAAC
;
A
#
# COMPACT_ATOMS: atom_id res chain seq x y z
N MET A 1 -57.92 -24.83 58.58
CA MET A 1 -56.85 -25.66 58.04
C MET A 1 -56.34 -24.93 56.83
N LYS A 2 -55.16 -24.29 56.93
CA LYS A 2 -54.51 -23.50 55.83
C LYS A 2 -53.37 -24.35 55.31
N ALA A 3 -53.44 -24.75 54.05
CA ALA A 3 -52.37 -25.43 53.38
C ALA A 3 -51.49 -24.36 52.59
N SER A 4 -50.18 -24.29 52.92
CA SER A 4 -49.22 -23.50 52.29
C SER A 4 -48.59 -24.30 51.15
N ILE A 5 -48.64 -23.78 49.94
CA ILE A 5 -47.96 -24.32 48.76
C ILE A 5 -46.61 -23.64 48.66
N ALA A 6 -45.51 -24.36 48.79
CA ALA A 6 -44.17 -23.93 48.58
C ALA A 6 -43.83 -24.06 47.05
N ALA A 7 -43.53 -22.97 46.38
CA ALA A 7 -43.07 -22.97 45.01
C ALA A 7 -41.54 -23.09 44.97
N SER A 8 -41.04 -24.19 44.42
CA SER A 8 -39.59 -24.39 44.15
C SER A 8 -39.20 -23.73 42.86
N ILE A 9 -38.32 -22.73 42.91
CA ILE A 9 -37.71 -22.10 41.75
C ILE A 9 -36.46 -22.90 41.39
N LEU A 10 -36.50 -23.64 40.28
CA LEU A 10 -35.31 -24.23 39.67
C LEU A 10 -34.52 -23.13 38.92
N GLY A 11 -33.38 -22.77 39.47
CA GLY A 11 -32.41 -21.92 38.77
C GLY A 11 -31.60 -22.73 37.75
N PHE A 12 -31.77 -22.43 36.47
CA PHE A 12 -30.88 -22.92 35.44
C PHE A 12 -29.60 -22.07 35.42
N ALA A 13 -28.48 -22.68 35.82
CA ALA A 13 -27.16 -22.09 35.63
C ALA A 13 -26.73 -22.29 34.17
N LEU A 14 -26.65 -21.22 33.40
CA LEU A 14 -25.98 -21.23 32.11
C LEU A 14 -24.46 -21.34 32.32
N ALA A 15 -23.87 -22.47 31.99
CA ALA A 15 -22.46 -22.66 31.94
C ALA A 15 -21.95 -21.99 30.62
N ALA A 16 -21.33 -20.83 30.74
CA ALA A 16 -20.58 -20.22 29.64
C ALA A 16 -19.31 -21.05 29.40
N SER A 17 -19.24 -21.78 28.29
CA SER A 17 -18.01 -22.43 27.85
C SER A 17 -17.04 -21.38 27.33
N ALA A 18 -16.01 -21.04 28.11
CA ALA A 18 -14.88 -20.29 27.67
C ALA A 18 -14.07 -21.15 26.68
N GLY A 19 -14.11 -20.82 25.41
CA GLY A 19 -13.21 -21.39 24.39
C GLY A 19 -11.75 -21.09 24.72
N PRO A 20 -10.80 -21.91 24.27
CA PRO A 20 -9.38 -21.73 24.60
C PRO A 20 -8.89 -20.36 24.16
N ALA A 21 -8.40 -19.56 25.12
CA ALA A 21 -7.72 -18.31 24.84
C ALA A 21 -6.49 -18.61 23.98
N ARG A 22 -6.47 -18.07 22.75
CA ARG A 22 -5.27 -18.10 21.91
C ARG A 22 -4.21 -17.25 22.59
N ILE A 23 -3.22 -17.91 23.16
CA ILE A 23 -2.03 -17.26 23.72
C ILE A 23 -1.18 -16.80 22.53
N TYR A 24 -1.29 -15.55 22.15
CA TYR A 24 -0.28 -14.92 21.29
C TYR A 24 0.98 -14.69 22.14
N PRO A 25 2.17 -15.12 21.69
CA PRO A 25 3.38 -14.89 22.45
C PRO A 25 3.63 -13.39 22.65
N ARG A 26 3.78 -12.99 23.88
CA ARG A 26 3.92 -11.61 24.39
C ARG A 26 5.27 -10.94 24.08
N ASN A 27 5.97 -11.30 23.01
CA ASN A 27 7.33 -10.79 22.71
C ASN A 27 7.49 -10.23 21.29
N PHE A 28 6.54 -9.44 20.79
CA PHE A 28 6.68 -8.80 19.47
C PHE A 28 6.73 -7.26 19.50
N TYR A 29 6.85 -6.63 20.67
CA TYR A 29 7.12 -5.20 20.77
C TYR A 29 8.51 -4.98 21.35
N THR A 30 9.54 -5.40 20.61
CA THR A 30 10.89 -4.86 20.81
C THR A 30 10.84 -3.43 20.27
N MET A 31 11.18 -2.47 21.12
CA MET A 31 11.18 -1.02 20.89
C MET A 31 11.60 -0.69 19.43
N MET A 32 10.63 -0.30 18.61
CA MET A 32 10.92 0.31 17.32
C MET A 32 11.59 1.66 17.58
N LYS A 33 12.80 1.84 17.09
CA LYS A 33 13.36 3.16 16.89
C LYS A 33 12.37 3.94 16.04
N ARG A 34 12.00 5.18 16.44
CA ARG A 34 11.19 6.07 15.60
C ARG A 34 11.78 6.08 14.21
N GLY A 35 11.01 5.64 13.19
CA GLY A 35 11.39 5.71 11.79
C GLY A 35 11.88 4.40 11.15
N SER A 36 11.60 3.20 11.70
CA SER A 36 11.87 1.95 10.99
C SER A 36 10.57 1.27 10.58
N LEU A 37 10.48 0.90 9.30
CA LEU A 37 9.38 0.10 8.78
C LEU A 37 9.28 -1.22 9.54
N PRO A 38 8.09 -1.65 10.03
CA PRO A 38 7.91 -2.88 10.80
C PRO A 38 7.90 -4.13 9.90
N VAL A 39 8.97 -4.30 9.11
CA VAL A 39 9.10 -5.46 8.22
C VAL A 39 9.13 -6.75 9.04
N PRO A 40 8.29 -7.74 8.72
CA PRO A 40 8.33 -9.03 9.40
C PRO A 40 9.68 -9.73 9.16
N GLN A 41 10.04 -10.62 10.06
CA GLN A 41 11.24 -11.43 9.86
C GLN A 41 11.09 -12.27 8.59
N GLY A 42 12.04 -12.14 7.67
CA GLY A 42 12.06 -12.89 6.42
C GLY A 42 12.31 -14.39 6.64
N ASN A 43 11.70 -15.20 5.78
CA ASN A 43 11.78 -16.67 5.81
C ASN A 43 12.66 -17.23 4.66
N GLY A 44 13.82 -16.62 4.46
CA GLY A 44 14.78 -16.95 3.39
C GLY A 44 14.78 -15.92 2.26
N THR A 45 15.61 -16.17 1.27
CA THR A 45 15.80 -15.29 0.10
C THR A 45 15.66 -16.08 -1.19
N GLU A 46 15.07 -15.47 -2.20
CA GLU A 46 14.95 -16.02 -3.55
C GLU A 46 15.27 -14.92 -4.57
N THR A 47 16.18 -15.24 -5.50
CA THR A 47 16.63 -14.30 -6.53
C THR A 47 16.20 -14.81 -7.89
N PHE A 48 15.52 -13.98 -8.65
CA PHE A 48 15.04 -14.32 -9.98
C PHE A 48 15.97 -13.76 -11.06
N SER A 49 16.36 -14.58 -12.03
CA SER A 49 17.09 -14.12 -13.23
C SER A 49 16.20 -13.32 -14.18
N GLU A 50 14.89 -13.60 -14.18
CA GLU A 50 13.85 -12.94 -14.96
C GLU A 50 12.68 -12.59 -14.05
N PRO A 51 11.79 -11.65 -14.42
CA PRO A 51 10.58 -11.35 -13.64
C PRO A 51 9.72 -12.60 -13.43
N LYS A 52 9.22 -12.79 -12.23
CA LYS A 52 8.26 -13.85 -11.96
C LYS A 52 6.86 -13.41 -12.35
N GLU A 53 6.30 -14.05 -13.37
CA GLU A 53 4.89 -13.84 -13.74
C GLU A 53 3.94 -14.56 -12.78
N ILE A 54 2.84 -13.88 -12.42
CA ILE A 54 1.77 -14.40 -11.56
C ILE A 54 0.45 -14.24 -12.29
N THR A 55 -0.25 -15.37 -12.54
CA THR A 55 -1.57 -15.41 -13.20
C THR A 55 -2.72 -15.69 -12.25
N GLY A 56 -2.44 -15.97 -10.99
CA GLY A 56 -3.41 -16.29 -9.94
C GLY A 56 -2.93 -15.79 -8.60
N VAL A 57 -2.98 -16.62 -7.56
CA VAL A 57 -2.51 -16.27 -6.22
C VAL A 57 -1.10 -16.81 -5.99
N PHE A 58 -0.18 -15.93 -5.65
CA PHE A 58 1.17 -16.29 -5.19
C PHE A 58 1.36 -15.86 -3.75
N ASP A 59 1.58 -16.84 -2.88
CA ASP A 59 1.96 -16.62 -1.49
C ASP A 59 3.49 -16.74 -1.35
N GLY A 60 4.15 -15.60 -1.09
CA GLY A 60 5.60 -15.53 -0.98
C GLY A 60 6.17 -16.11 0.31
N GLY A 61 5.33 -16.53 1.27
CA GLY A 61 5.77 -17.15 2.54
C GLY A 61 6.72 -16.26 3.35
N LEU A 62 6.67 -14.96 3.21
CA LEU A 62 7.58 -13.97 3.81
C LEU A 62 9.05 -14.18 3.43
N LYS A 63 9.35 -14.77 2.28
CA LYS A 63 10.71 -14.73 1.72
C LYS A 63 11.03 -13.35 1.18
N THR A 64 12.32 -13.04 1.13
CA THR A 64 12.86 -11.86 0.45
C THR A 64 13.12 -12.18 -1.01
N TYR A 65 12.55 -11.39 -1.92
CA TYR A 65 12.65 -11.54 -3.37
C TYR A 65 13.42 -10.38 -3.96
N GLY A 66 14.25 -10.66 -4.97
CA GLY A 66 15.02 -9.68 -5.72
C GLY A 66 15.42 -10.19 -7.08
N ARG A 67 16.14 -9.36 -7.83
CA ARG A 67 16.67 -9.68 -9.16
C ARG A 67 18.19 -9.91 -9.14
N GLY A 68 18.84 -9.71 -7.98
CA GLY A 68 20.28 -9.80 -7.86
C GLY A 68 21.04 -8.69 -8.57
N VAL A 69 20.40 -7.57 -8.84
CA VAL A 69 20.99 -6.41 -9.51
C VAL A 69 21.04 -5.21 -8.56
N SER A 70 22.02 -4.33 -8.76
CA SER A 70 22.11 -3.09 -7.99
C SER A 70 21.12 -2.06 -8.51
N CYS A 71 20.56 -1.26 -7.61
CA CYS A 71 19.74 -0.12 -7.97
C CYS A 71 20.54 0.88 -8.84
N THR A 72 19.98 1.27 -9.97
CA THR A 72 20.59 2.21 -10.93
C THR A 72 20.07 3.65 -10.77
N GLY A 73 19.29 3.92 -9.72
CA GLY A 73 18.68 5.23 -9.46
C GLY A 73 17.28 5.35 -10.05
N GLN A 74 16.90 6.56 -10.47
CA GLN A 74 15.54 6.89 -10.92
C GLN A 74 15.37 6.83 -12.44
N ALA A 75 16.13 5.98 -13.12
CA ALA A 75 15.91 5.71 -14.54
C ALA A 75 14.71 4.77 -14.68
N GLU A 76 13.73 5.18 -15.48
CA GLU A 76 12.51 4.39 -15.75
C GLU A 76 12.88 2.99 -16.25
N GLY A 77 12.38 1.97 -15.57
CA GLY A 77 12.56 0.58 -15.94
C GLY A 77 11.37 0.01 -16.70
N GLY A 78 11.57 -1.17 -17.28
CA GLY A 78 10.54 -1.90 -18.01
C GLY A 78 10.03 -3.12 -17.23
N ASN A 79 9.12 -3.86 -17.85
CA ASN A 79 8.66 -5.13 -17.28
C ASN A 79 9.80 -6.12 -17.04
N SER A 80 10.87 -6.07 -17.85
CA SER A 80 12.07 -6.91 -17.68
C SER A 80 12.84 -6.63 -16.40
N ASP A 81 12.64 -5.47 -15.77
CA ASP A 81 13.35 -5.03 -14.57
C ASP A 81 12.58 -5.31 -13.28
N ALA A 82 11.29 -5.67 -13.39
CA ALA A 82 10.44 -5.98 -12.26
C ALA A 82 10.83 -7.28 -11.55
N VAL A 83 10.57 -7.37 -10.26
CA VAL A 83 10.68 -8.64 -9.52
C VAL A 83 9.48 -9.53 -9.83
N PHE A 84 8.27 -8.95 -9.82
CA PHE A 84 7.03 -9.65 -10.13
C PHE A 84 6.22 -8.92 -11.20
N LEU A 85 5.63 -9.70 -12.12
CA LEU A 85 4.64 -9.25 -13.09
C LEU A 85 3.30 -9.92 -12.77
N LEU A 86 2.33 -9.13 -12.33
CA LEU A 86 0.98 -9.60 -12.01
C LEU A 86 0.09 -9.43 -13.24
N LYS A 87 -0.42 -10.54 -13.76
CA LYS A 87 -1.44 -10.53 -14.80
C LYS A 87 -2.78 -10.12 -14.23
N ASP A 88 -3.72 -9.76 -15.08
CA ASP A 88 -5.05 -9.33 -14.68
C ASP A 88 -5.72 -10.28 -13.67
N GLY A 89 -6.21 -9.73 -12.56
CA GLY A 89 -6.81 -10.46 -11.44
C GLY A 89 -5.83 -11.17 -10.51
N ALA A 90 -4.52 -11.08 -10.73
CA ALA A 90 -3.53 -11.78 -9.91
C ALA A 90 -3.37 -11.18 -8.50
N THR A 91 -2.96 -12.03 -7.57
CA THR A 91 -2.70 -11.67 -6.17
C THR A 91 -1.27 -12.05 -5.78
N LEU A 92 -0.53 -11.08 -5.25
CA LEU A 92 0.75 -11.30 -4.55
C LEU A 92 0.55 -11.07 -3.06
N LYS A 93 0.90 -12.05 -2.24
CA LYS A 93 0.78 -11.89 -0.79
C LYS A 93 1.99 -12.42 -0.02
N ASN A 94 2.19 -11.88 1.20
CA ASN A 94 3.21 -12.32 2.12
C ASN A 94 4.61 -12.36 1.49
N ALA A 95 5.05 -11.27 0.86
CA ALA A 95 6.36 -11.19 0.23
C ALA A 95 7.16 -9.99 0.76
N ILE A 96 8.47 -10.12 0.77
CA ILE A 96 9.40 -9.01 1.03
C ILE A 96 10.18 -8.76 -0.26
N ILE A 97 10.15 -7.54 -0.75
CA ILE A 97 10.96 -7.12 -1.90
C ILE A 97 12.26 -6.52 -1.36
N GLY A 98 13.37 -7.14 -1.71
CA GLY A 98 14.71 -6.75 -1.30
C GLY A 98 15.19 -5.47 -1.99
N LYS A 99 16.43 -5.09 -1.69
CA LYS A 99 17.10 -3.93 -2.32
C LYS A 99 17.70 -4.22 -3.69
N ASP A 100 17.84 -5.50 -4.04
CA ASP A 100 18.59 -5.98 -5.21
C ASP A 100 17.65 -6.07 -6.42
N GLN A 101 17.07 -4.92 -6.83
CA GLN A 101 16.13 -4.79 -7.93
C GLN A 101 16.11 -3.34 -8.43
N ILE A 102 15.50 -3.10 -9.58
CA ILE A 102 15.28 -1.78 -10.17
C ILE A 102 13.80 -1.42 -10.03
N GLU A 103 12.92 -2.28 -10.54
CA GLU A 103 11.47 -2.19 -10.43
C GLU A 103 10.95 -3.25 -9.45
N GLY A 104 9.99 -2.87 -8.60
CA GLY A 104 9.44 -3.79 -7.62
C GLY A 104 8.40 -4.73 -8.24
N VAL A 105 7.17 -4.31 -8.28
CA VAL A 105 6.02 -5.09 -8.77
C VAL A 105 5.29 -4.32 -9.86
N HIS A 106 4.98 -4.97 -10.98
CA HIS A 106 4.10 -4.42 -12.02
C HIS A 106 2.78 -5.17 -12.06
N CYS A 107 1.67 -4.44 -12.09
CA CYS A 107 0.34 -4.98 -12.37
C CYS A 107 -0.03 -4.65 -13.82
N GLU A 108 -0.28 -5.67 -14.63
CA GLU A 108 -0.66 -5.54 -16.04
C GLU A 108 -2.18 -5.48 -16.27
N GLY A 109 -2.94 -5.44 -15.19
CA GLY A 109 -4.39 -5.31 -15.11
C GLY A 109 -4.79 -5.11 -13.66
N SER A 110 -6.00 -5.51 -13.28
CA SER A 110 -6.44 -5.55 -11.87
C SER A 110 -5.49 -6.42 -11.04
N CYS A 111 -5.20 -6.01 -9.81
CA CYS A 111 -4.33 -6.81 -8.95
C CYS A 111 -4.62 -6.62 -7.47
N THR A 112 -4.21 -7.60 -6.67
CA THR A 112 -4.25 -7.51 -5.20
C THR A 112 -2.85 -7.72 -4.63
N ILE A 113 -2.43 -6.81 -3.79
CA ILE A 113 -1.17 -6.83 -3.06
C ILE A 113 -1.49 -6.90 -1.58
N GLU A 114 -1.15 -8.00 -0.90
CA GLU A 114 -1.52 -8.22 0.49
C GLU A 114 -0.28 -8.54 1.34
N ASN A 115 -0.01 -7.73 2.36
CA ASN A 115 1.14 -7.93 3.25
C ASN A 115 2.48 -8.05 2.50
N VAL A 116 2.72 -7.13 1.57
CA VAL A 116 3.99 -7.04 0.81
C VAL A 116 4.81 -5.87 1.33
N TRP A 117 6.12 -6.10 1.49
CA TRP A 117 7.04 -5.16 2.12
C TRP A 117 8.21 -4.84 1.19
N TRP A 118 8.42 -3.57 0.88
CA TRP A 118 9.57 -3.08 0.12
C TRP A 118 10.58 -2.44 1.07
N VAL A 119 11.67 -3.15 1.33
CA VAL A 119 12.68 -2.72 2.33
C VAL A 119 13.64 -1.65 1.81
N SER A 120 13.68 -1.45 0.50
CA SER A 120 14.42 -0.36 -0.14
C SER A 120 13.92 -0.22 -1.59
N VAL A 121 13.10 0.77 -1.82
CA VAL A 121 12.55 1.05 -3.17
C VAL A 121 13.66 1.68 -4.02
N CYS A 122 13.82 1.21 -5.26
CA CYS A 122 14.79 1.79 -6.19
C CYS A 122 14.09 2.82 -7.09
N GLU A 123 13.45 2.42 -8.17
CA GLU A 123 12.65 3.32 -9.02
C GLU A 123 11.25 3.42 -8.42
N ASP A 124 10.37 2.44 -8.63
CA ASP A 124 9.04 2.38 -8.02
C ASP A 124 8.83 1.05 -7.25
N ALA A 125 8.05 1.09 -6.18
CA ALA A 125 7.70 -0.15 -5.45
C ALA A 125 6.64 -0.94 -6.20
N LEU A 126 5.58 -0.26 -6.65
CA LEU A 126 4.44 -0.84 -7.38
C LEU A 126 4.05 0.09 -8.53
N THR A 127 4.01 -0.45 -9.74
CA THR A 127 3.54 0.27 -10.93
C THR A 127 2.31 -0.43 -11.52
N LEU A 128 1.18 0.29 -11.59
CA LEU A 128 -0.05 -0.14 -12.24
C LEU A 128 0.08 0.20 -13.73
N LYS A 129 0.55 -0.76 -14.55
CA LYS A 129 0.79 -0.56 -15.99
C LYS A 129 -0.50 -0.69 -16.80
N GLY A 130 -1.34 -1.66 -16.47
CA GLY A 130 -2.60 -1.95 -17.17
C GLY A 130 -3.81 -1.27 -16.55
N ASP A 131 -4.92 -1.26 -17.30
CA ASP A 131 -6.22 -0.79 -16.82
C ASP A 131 -6.83 -1.80 -15.84
N GLY A 132 -7.48 -1.31 -14.80
CA GLY A 132 -8.15 -2.13 -13.78
C GLY A 132 -7.98 -1.58 -12.38
N ASP A 133 -8.73 -2.12 -11.44
CA ASP A 133 -8.64 -1.72 -10.05
C ASP A 133 -7.54 -2.49 -9.32
N ALA A 134 -6.82 -1.81 -8.43
CA ALA A 134 -5.82 -2.43 -7.60
C ALA A 134 -6.11 -2.21 -6.12
N THR A 135 -5.84 -3.25 -5.32
CA THR A 135 -5.98 -3.18 -3.88
C THR A 135 -4.66 -3.52 -3.20
N VAL A 136 -4.16 -2.61 -2.35
CA VAL A 136 -2.95 -2.78 -1.55
C VAL A 136 -3.35 -2.83 -0.09
N ILE A 137 -3.20 -3.98 0.58
CA ILE A 137 -3.66 -4.22 1.94
C ILE A 137 -2.49 -4.58 2.85
N GLY A 138 -2.27 -3.81 3.89
CA GLY A 138 -1.16 -4.04 4.82
C GLY A 138 0.19 -3.92 4.14
N GLY A 139 1.25 -4.42 4.78
CA GLY A 139 2.58 -4.27 4.23
C GLY A 139 3.16 -2.86 4.40
N GLY A 140 4.18 -2.55 3.62
CA GLY A 140 4.77 -1.22 3.68
C GLY A 140 5.99 -1.03 2.77
N ALA A 141 6.44 0.22 2.63
CA ALA A 141 7.60 0.58 1.83
C ALA A 141 8.46 1.64 2.50
N THR A 142 9.77 1.60 2.22
CA THR A 142 10.69 2.64 2.69
C THR A 142 11.78 2.95 1.66
N ALA A 143 12.43 4.10 1.85
CA ALA A 143 13.53 4.58 1.02
C ALA A 143 13.16 4.81 -0.46
N ALA A 144 11.91 5.16 -0.75
CA ALA A 144 11.48 5.55 -2.09
C ALA A 144 11.91 7.01 -2.36
N GLN A 145 12.92 7.20 -3.21
CA GLN A 145 13.37 8.56 -3.53
C GLN A 145 12.31 9.37 -4.28
N ASP A 146 11.57 8.72 -5.15
CA ASP A 146 10.47 9.33 -5.91
C ASP A 146 9.13 8.69 -5.52
N LYS A 147 8.71 7.59 -6.10
CA LYS A 147 7.36 7.05 -5.95
C LYS A 147 7.35 5.69 -5.24
N VAL A 148 6.33 5.44 -4.44
CA VAL A 148 5.99 4.10 -3.94
C VAL A 148 5.02 3.42 -4.90
N ILE A 149 3.93 4.10 -5.26
CA ILE A 149 2.91 3.58 -6.16
C ILE A 149 2.72 4.54 -7.34
N GLN A 150 3.09 4.08 -8.52
CA GLN A 150 2.86 4.77 -9.79
C GLN A 150 1.64 4.18 -10.49
N HIS A 151 0.69 5.03 -10.90
CA HIS A 151 -0.54 4.61 -11.53
C HIS A 151 -0.59 5.10 -12.99
N ASN A 152 -0.33 4.21 -13.93
CA ASN A 152 -0.30 4.49 -15.36
C ASN A 152 -1.61 4.08 -16.06
N GLY A 153 -2.18 2.93 -15.75
CA GLY A 153 -3.46 2.47 -16.27
C GLY A 153 -4.65 3.26 -15.72
N LYS A 154 -5.87 2.92 -16.15
CA LYS A 154 -7.13 3.46 -15.62
C LYS A 154 -7.61 2.65 -14.43
N GLY A 155 -8.42 3.24 -13.57
CA GLY A 155 -9.10 2.54 -12.48
C GLY A 155 -8.89 3.20 -11.13
N THR A 156 -9.20 2.44 -10.09
CA THR A 156 -9.09 2.89 -8.70
C THR A 156 -8.03 2.07 -7.96
N VAL A 157 -7.11 2.75 -7.30
CA VAL A 157 -6.16 2.14 -6.37
C VAL A 157 -6.66 2.34 -4.94
N THR A 158 -6.94 1.25 -4.23
CA THR A 158 -7.25 1.29 -2.80
C THR A 158 -6.02 0.89 -2.00
N ILE A 159 -5.55 1.78 -1.12
CA ILE A 159 -4.39 1.55 -0.24
C ILE A 159 -4.92 1.51 1.19
N GLU A 160 -4.83 0.34 1.84
CA GLU A 160 -5.45 0.11 3.13
C GLU A 160 -4.47 -0.46 4.16
N ASN A 161 -4.38 0.17 5.34
CA ASN A 161 -3.53 -0.26 6.46
C ASN A 161 -2.04 -0.42 6.07
N PHE A 162 -1.55 0.38 5.14
CA PHE A 162 -0.18 0.38 4.64
C PHE A 162 0.72 1.29 5.49
N THR A 163 1.98 0.90 5.65
CA THR A 163 2.96 1.73 6.37
C THR A 163 4.03 2.22 5.42
N VAL A 164 4.28 3.52 5.39
CA VAL A 164 5.31 4.11 4.52
C VAL A 164 6.21 5.05 5.31
N ASP A 165 7.52 4.92 5.10
CA ASP A 165 8.52 5.77 5.74
C ASP A 165 9.61 6.20 4.75
N ASN A 166 10.10 7.42 4.87
CA ASN A 166 11.16 7.98 4.03
C ASN A 166 10.86 7.84 2.53
N PHE A 167 9.92 8.64 2.04
CA PHE A 167 9.41 8.54 0.68
C PHE A 167 9.24 9.90 -0.02
N GLY A 168 9.33 9.90 -1.35
CA GLY A 168 8.97 11.04 -2.17
C GLY A 168 7.45 11.19 -2.26
N LYS A 169 6.78 10.24 -2.92
CA LYS A 169 5.32 10.21 -3.08
C LYS A 169 4.81 8.81 -2.75
N LEU A 170 3.77 8.69 -1.88
CA LEU A 170 3.14 7.38 -1.68
C LEU A 170 2.37 6.96 -2.94
N TYR A 171 1.58 7.87 -3.52
CA TYR A 171 0.81 7.62 -4.72
C TYR A 171 1.00 8.76 -5.73
N ARG A 172 1.18 8.39 -6.99
CA ARG A 172 1.21 9.33 -8.11
C ARG A 172 0.44 8.78 -9.32
N ALA A 173 -0.60 9.47 -9.70
CA ALA A 173 -1.27 9.26 -10.98
C ALA A 173 -0.39 9.79 -12.11
N CYS A 174 -0.23 9.05 -13.20
CA CYS A 174 0.58 9.48 -14.33
C CYS A 174 0.05 10.78 -14.94
N GLY A 175 0.86 11.79 -14.97
CA GLY A 175 0.49 13.10 -15.47
C GLY A 175 0.97 13.41 -16.90
N ASN A 176 1.81 12.55 -17.49
CA ASN A 176 2.37 12.69 -18.83
C ASN A 176 2.47 11.36 -19.60
N CYS A 177 1.61 10.40 -19.25
CA CYS A 177 1.51 9.16 -20.01
C CYS A 177 1.03 9.41 -21.42
N LYS A 178 1.33 8.47 -22.35
CA LYS A 178 0.93 8.53 -23.75
C LYS A 178 -0.59 8.70 -23.90
N GLU A 179 -1.35 8.05 -23.03
CA GLU A 179 -2.80 8.17 -22.97
C GLU A 179 -3.20 8.80 -21.63
N SER A 180 -3.90 9.94 -21.71
CA SER A 180 -4.52 10.55 -20.53
C SER A 180 -5.73 9.75 -20.13
N ALA A 181 -5.87 9.49 -18.83
CA ALA A 181 -6.99 8.73 -18.29
C ALA A 181 -7.36 9.25 -16.92
N GLU A 182 -8.60 9.03 -16.53
CA GLU A 182 -9.08 9.27 -15.18
C GLU A 182 -8.59 8.15 -14.24
N ARG A 183 -8.00 8.55 -13.11
CA ARG A 183 -7.42 7.65 -12.10
C ARG A 183 -7.85 8.08 -10.71
N HIS A 184 -8.20 7.12 -9.89
CA HIS A 184 -8.63 7.39 -8.53
C HIS A 184 -7.75 6.69 -7.52
N VAL A 185 -7.57 7.32 -6.35
CA VAL A 185 -6.96 6.66 -5.19
C VAL A 185 -7.83 6.82 -3.96
N VAL A 186 -7.95 5.73 -3.21
CA VAL A 186 -8.61 5.69 -1.89
C VAL A 186 -7.58 5.23 -0.87
N ILE A 187 -7.27 6.08 0.11
CA ILE A 187 -6.26 5.85 1.14
C ILE A 187 -6.97 5.70 2.49
N LYS A 188 -6.80 4.54 3.13
CA LYS A 188 -7.49 4.17 4.36
C LYS A 188 -6.53 3.63 5.41
N GLY A 189 -6.52 4.20 6.60
CA GLY A 189 -5.74 3.71 7.74
C GLY A 189 -4.23 3.63 7.48
N VAL A 190 -3.72 4.41 6.53
CA VAL A 190 -2.29 4.45 6.19
C VAL A 190 -1.50 5.17 7.28
N LYS A 191 -0.31 4.65 7.59
CA LYS A 191 0.66 5.29 8.48
C LYS A 191 1.83 5.80 7.64
N ALA A 192 1.97 7.13 7.54
CA ALA A 192 2.97 7.76 6.70
C ALA A 192 3.94 8.61 7.54
N THR A 193 5.25 8.36 7.39
CA THR A 193 6.28 9.12 8.07
C THR A 193 7.38 9.58 7.12
N ASN A 194 7.89 10.80 7.34
CA ASN A 194 9.06 11.34 6.63
C ASN A 194 8.88 11.35 5.09
N GLY A 195 7.79 11.95 4.60
CA GLY A 195 7.45 11.98 3.18
C GLY A 195 7.36 13.38 2.58
N LYS A 196 7.35 13.45 1.24
CA LYS A 196 7.10 14.72 0.54
C LYS A 196 5.62 14.88 0.20
N LEU A 197 4.96 13.84 -0.31
CA LEU A 197 3.59 13.89 -0.79
C LEU A 197 2.88 12.56 -0.56
N LEU A 198 1.67 12.58 0.04
CA LEU A 198 0.90 11.36 0.21
C LEU A 198 0.18 10.99 -1.09
N ALA A 199 -0.58 11.92 -1.71
CA ALA A 199 -1.29 11.66 -2.95
C ALA A 199 -1.09 12.79 -3.97
N GLY A 200 -0.58 12.45 -5.16
CA GLY A 200 -0.46 13.33 -6.31
C GLY A 200 -1.38 12.92 -7.45
N ILE A 201 -2.28 13.80 -7.87
CA ILE A 201 -3.31 13.54 -8.87
C ILE A 201 -3.31 14.62 -9.97
N ASN A 202 -3.96 14.34 -11.11
CA ASN A 202 -4.08 15.31 -12.21
C ASN A 202 -5.56 15.67 -12.39
N SER A 203 -6.01 16.73 -11.72
CA SER A 203 -7.43 17.09 -11.70
C SER A 203 -8.02 17.44 -13.08
N ASN A 204 -7.18 17.91 -14.03
CA ASN A 204 -7.61 18.14 -15.40
C ASN A 204 -7.87 16.86 -16.23
N PHE A 205 -7.47 15.70 -15.72
CA PHE A 205 -7.81 14.39 -16.31
C PHE A 205 -9.01 13.71 -15.60
N GLY A 206 -9.59 14.36 -14.59
CA GLY A 206 -10.69 13.80 -13.78
C GLY A 206 -10.24 13.01 -12.57
N ASP A 207 -8.94 12.96 -12.28
CA ASP A 207 -8.39 12.20 -11.15
C ASP A 207 -8.97 12.66 -9.81
N SER A 208 -9.04 11.73 -8.86
CA SER A 208 -9.38 12.07 -7.47
C SER A 208 -8.60 11.26 -6.44
N ALA A 209 -8.40 11.86 -5.27
CA ALA A 209 -7.88 11.21 -4.09
C ALA A 209 -8.89 11.33 -2.94
N THR A 210 -9.18 10.21 -2.27
CA THR A 210 -9.99 10.18 -1.04
C THR A 210 -9.14 9.62 0.08
N ILE A 211 -8.97 10.37 1.17
CA ILE A 211 -8.12 9.99 2.29
C ILE A 211 -8.99 9.99 3.55
N ASP A 212 -9.06 8.84 4.22
CA ASP A 212 -9.91 8.67 5.38
C ASP A 212 -9.31 9.28 6.67
N ALA A 213 -10.15 9.42 7.69
CA ALA A 213 -9.76 9.98 8.98
C ALA A 213 -8.88 9.03 9.82
N ALA A 214 -8.78 7.74 9.47
CA ALA A 214 -7.94 6.78 10.16
C ALA A 214 -6.48 6.82 9.65
N THR A 215 -6.24 7.45 8.49
CA THR A 215 -4.90 7.72 7.97
C THR A 215 -4.19 8.75 8.85
N CYS A 216 -2.92 8.49 9.18
CA CYS A 216 -2.09 9.41 9.94
C CYS A 216 -0.78 9.73 9.22
N ALA A 217 -0.24 10.93 9.47
CA ALA A 217 0.99 11.41 8.82
C ALA A 217 1.86 12.21 9.77
N THR A 218 3.15 11.89 9.86
CA THR A 218 4.14 12.65 10.63
C THR A 218 5.34 12.98 9.75
N GLY A 219 5.70 14.27 9.64
CA GLY A 219 6.82 14.70 8.79
C GLY A 219 6.54 14.52 7.29
N VAL A 220 5.29 14.50 6.87
CA VAL A 220 4.85 14.53 5.47
C VAL A 220 4.51 15.96 5.10
N LYS A 221 5.10 16.46 4.01
CA LYS A 221 4.98 17.89 3.66
C LYS A 221 3.60 18.24 3.10
N GLU A 222 3.09 17.38 2.20
CA GLU A 222 1.80 17.60 1.53
C GLU A 222 0.96 16.33 1.61
N ILE A 223 -0.32 16.47 1.94
CA ILE A 223 -1.25 15.33 2.01
C ILE A 223 -1.85 15.04 0.64
N CYS A 224 -2.25 16.06 -0.09
CA CYS A 224 -2.74 15.90 -1.45
C CYS A 224 -2.33 17.12 -2.28
N GLU A 225 -1.86 16.84 -3.50
CA GLU A 225 -1.46 17.86 -4.47
C GLU A 225 -2.06 17.56 -5.83
N GLU A 226 -2.69 18.58 -6.42
CA GLU A 226 -3.22 18.55 -7.76
C GLU A 226 -2.18 19.06 -8.74
N PHE A 227 -2.00 18.33 -9.81
CA PHE A 227 -1.16 18.70 -10.94
C PHE A 227 -2.03 18.94 -12.19
N LYS A 228 -1.52 19.74 -13.08
CA LYS A 228 -2.03 19.82 -14.45
C LYS A 228 -1.29 18.80 -15.29
N GLY A 229 -1.93 17.65 -15.52
CA GLY A 229 -1.42 16.63 -16.41
C GLY A 229 -1.25 17.17 -17.83
N THR A 230 -0.30 16.61 -18.58
CA THR A 230 0.18 17.08 -19.86
C THR A 230 0.46 15.92 -20.82
N THR A 231 1.10 16.18 -21.93
CA THR A 231 1.50 15.19 -22.93
C THR A 231 2.91 14.63 -22.65
N PRO A 232 3.26 13.45 -23.16
CA PRO A 232 4.59 12.88 -23.04
C PRO A 232 5.72 13.86 -23.37
N GLY A 233 6.81 13.75 -22.61
CA GLY A 233 7.98 14.62 -22.77
C GLY A 233 7.86 15.97 -22.04
N ASN A 234 6.73 16.28 -21.43
CA ASN A 234 6.53 17.46 -20.60
C ASN A 234 6.28 17.06 -19.16
N GLU A 235 6.64 17.94 -18.22
CA GLU A 235 6.39 17.70 -16.78
C GLU A 235 5.07 18.34 -16.33
N PRO A 236 4.23 17.60 -15.60
CA PRO A 236 3.02 18.15 -15.00
C PRO A 236 3.34 19.23 -13.97
N ASN A 237 2.65 20.37 -14.06
CA ASN A 237 2.85 21.49 -13.13
C ASN A 237 1.90 21.36 -11.93
N SER A 238 2.39 21.68 -10.72
CA SER A 238 1.57 21.82 -9.52
C SER A 238 0.54 22.95 -9.69
N VAL A 239 -0.71 22.69 -9.33
CA VAL A 239 -1.83 23.62 -9.46
C VAL A 239 -2.37 24.03 -8.10
N SER A 240 -2.61 23.06 -7.21
CA SER A 240 -3.13 23.31 -5.88
C SER A 240 -2.67 22.26 -4.88
N LYS A 241 -2.73 22.59 -3.60
CA LYS A 241 -2.37 21.74 -2.49
C LYS A 241 -3.44 21.81 -1.41
N GLY A 242 -3.62 20.69 -0.72
CA GLY A 242 -4.63 20.59 0.34
C GLY A 242 -5.99 20.10 -0.15
N PRO A 243 -7.06 20.25 0.68
CA PRO A 243 -8.38 19.74 0.35
C PRO A 243 -9.01 20.49 -0.83
N SER A 244 -9.70 19.75 -1.70
CA SER A 244 -10.48 20.29 -2.82
C SER A 244 -11.59 19.30 -3.21
N SER A 245 -12.31 19.59 -4.30
CA SER A 245 -13.27 18.65 -4.88
C SER A 245 -12.61 17.36 -5.40
N ALA A 246 -11.33 17.42 -5.80
CA ALA A 246 -10.56 16.28 -6.26
C ALA A 246 -9.71 15.65 -5.13
N CYS A 247 -9.19 16.46 -4.19
CA CYS A 247 -8.45 16.03 -2.99
C CYS A 247 -9.39 15.99 -1.77
N LYS A 248 -10.02 14.86 -1.51
CA LYS A 248 -11.10 14.70 -0.50
C LYS A 248 -10.54 14.18 0.83
N PHE A 249 -10.36 15.08 1.79
CA PHE A 249 -10.00 14.76 3.19
C PHE A 249 -10.39 15.93 4.12
N SER A 250 -10.33 15.72 5.43
CA SER A 250 -10.88 16.67 6.43
C SER A 250 -10.05 17.95 6.68
N GLY A 251 -9.14 18.29 5.79
CA GLY A 251 -8.29 19.50 5.89
C GLY A 251 -7.01 19.29 6.69
N SER A 252 -6.99 18.32 7.59
CA SER A 252 -5.79 17.86 8.29
C SER A 252 -5.85 16.35 8.49
N VAL A 253 -4.68 15.73 8.53
CA VAL A 253 -4.50 14.32 8.85
C VAL A 253 -3.81 14.25 10.22
N ALA A 254 -4.27 13.35 11.09
CA ALA A 254 -3.70 13.21 12.43
C ALA A 254 -2.21 12.83 12.37
N ALA A 255 -1.44 13.22 13.36
CA ALA A 255 -0.07 12.72 13.52
C ALA A 255 -0.11 11.23 13.93
N CYS A 256 0.77 10.43 13.33
CA CYS A 256 0.97 9.05 13.79
C CYS A 256 1.58 9.07 15.23
#